data_05f56ea04c688c070faa735343b646d4
#
_entry.id   05f56ea04c688c070faa735343b646d4
#
_cell.length_a   1.000
_cell.length_b   1.000
_cell.length_c   1.000
_cell.angle_alpha   90.00
_cell.angle_beta   90.00
_cell.angle_gamma   90.00
#
_symmetry.space_group_name_H-M   'P 1'
#
loop_
_entity.id
_entity.type
_entity.pdbx_description
1 polymer ?
#
loop_
_entity_poly.entity_id
_entity_poly.type
_entity_poly.pdbx_seq_one_letter_code
_entity_poly.pdbx_strand_id
1 'polypeptide(L)'
;MTTSAALVDSVEEALGPVCEARNAAWWESQIDASEDNERRRSETELAYSDALADTELFTDIERARTRDGDPVVRRQLDLLRNMMLPHQVSDALRQTIVEFESSVEATFSRHRGVVRGVEVADTEIKRILRHSDDSEERHEAWEAAKTVGAAVADDVRKLARLRNEAACALGHRDWFALSLATDELDEGKLLATLAEADRATAEPFARWKSALDAKLAHRLGCAGAELRPWHYADPFFQEAPPDGSLDLDPLFTGQDVVALARKTFEGAGLEVAGILDRSDLFSRPGKCQHAFCIDMDRRGDVRVLANVVETHDSADTMLHELGHGVYDLGFEAGLPWLLRDTHLVATEAAALLFGALTGSSEWLERVLGMEASESAELAPRLGAARAAELLVFTRWVLVMNAFERALYADPEGDLDSTWWELVARHQLVTPPEGRHAPDWAAKIHIAVSPVYYHTYLYGAIVALQLRDTLDAAAGGIVGRPEAGAFLAQRLFAPGESVRWDRLVEQASGAPLSVEPLAREVAAA
;
A
#
# COMPACT_ATOMS: atom_id res chain seq x y z
N MET A 1 21.07 -14.37 -35.35
CA MET A 1 20.22 -14.47 -34.15
C MET A 1 20.72 -13.42 -33.20
N THR A 2 19.89 -12.51 -32.80
CA THR A 2 20.18 -11.52 -31.73
C THR A 2 20.51 -12.26 -30.45
N THR A 3 21.52 -11.85 -29.71
CA THR A 3 21.82 -12.42 -28.38
C THR A 3 20.75 -11.96 -27.38
N SER A 4 20.53 -12.71 -26.31
CA SER A 4 19.56 -12.31 -25.28
C SER A 4 19.89 -10.97 -24.63
N ALA A 5 21.19 -10.66 -24.43
CA ALA A 5 21.62 -9.35 -23.95
C ALA A 5 21.23 -8.23 -24.95
N ALA A 6 21.51 -8.40 -26.25
CA ALA A 6 21.13 -7.41 -27.25
C ALA A 6 19.59 -7.28 -27.42
N LEU A 7 18.82 -8.34 -27.14
CA LEU A 7 17.35 -8.26 -27.07
C LEU A 7 16.92 -7.37 -25.89
N VAL A 8 17.47 -7.61 -24.69
CA VAL A 8 17.19 -6.79 -23.49
C VAL A 8 17.57 -5.34 -23.73
N ASP A 9 18.78 -5.07 -24.25
CA ASP A 9 19.23 -3.69 -24.56
C ASP A 9 18.26 -2.99 -25.51
N SER A 10 17.77 -3.68 -26.55
CA SER A 10 16.81 -3.10 -27.50
C SER A 10 15.45 -2.81 -26.87
N VAL A 11 15.02 -3.63 -25.89
CA VAL A 11 13.78 -3.38 -25.16
C VAL A 11 13.94 -2.19 -24.21
N GLU A 12 15.06 -2.08 -23.50
CA GLU A 12 15.34 -0.92 -22.65
C GLU A 12 15.34 0.39 -23.46
N GLU A 13 16.00 0.40 -24.63
CA GLU A 13 16.02 1.56 -25.53
C GLU A 13 14.61 1.97 -26.02
N ALA A 14 13.72 1.00 -26.24
CA ALA A 14 12.36 1.27 -26.71
C ALA A 14 11.41 1.62 -25.56
N LEU A 15 11.47 0.90 -24.45
CA LEU A 15 10.52 1.01 -23.34
C LEU A 15 10.85 2.18 -22.39
N GLY A 16 12.12 2.48 -22.18
CA GLY A 16 12.56 3.55 -21.27
C GLY A 16 11.88 4.89 -21.56
N PRO A 17 11.96 5.43 -22.80
CA PRO A 17 11.29 6.69 -23.15
C PRO A 17 9.76 6.66 -22.97
N VAL A 18 9.13 5.51 -23.19
CA VAL A 18 7.68 5.33 -23.02
C VAL A 18 7.31 5.36 -21.53
N CYS A 19 8.11 4.70 -20.68
CA CYS A 19 7.96 4.76 -19.23
C CYS A 19 8.15 6.19 -18.70
N GLU A 20 9.20 6.88 -19.13
CA GLU A 20 9.47 8.27 -18.72
C GLU A 20 8.33 9.21 -19.13
N ALA A 21 7.82 9.08 -20.36
CA ALA A 21 6.68 9.89 -20.83
C ALA A 21 5.39 9.62 -20.04
N ARG A 22 5.12 8.35 -19.72
CA ARG A 22 3.99 7.94 -18.88
C ARG A 22 4.10 8.52 -17.48
N ASN A 23 5.26 8.34 -16.82
CA ASN A 23 5.49 8.84 -15.48
C ASN A 23 5.40 10.37 -15.41
N ALA A 24 5.93 11.08 -16.42
CA ALA A 24 5.82 12.52 -16.53
C ALA A 24 4.37 12.99 -16.67
N ALA A 25 3.60 12.37 -17.57
CA ALA A 25 2.20 12.72 -17.78
C ALA A 25 1.34 12.40 -16.54
N TRP A 26 1.62 11.27 -15.88
CA TRP A 26 0.97 10.93 -14.62
C TRP A 26 1.29 11.94 -13.54
N TRP A 27 2.57 12.32 -13.32
CA TRP A 27 2.98 13.36 -12.39
C TRP A 27 2.26 14.68 -12.65
N GLU A 28 2.24 15.15 -13.90
CA GLU A 28 1.57 16.40 -14.27
C GLU A 28 0.07 16.36 -13.97
N SER A 29 -0.61 15.24 -14.19
CA SER A 29 -2.03 15.09 -13.86
C SER A 29 -2.29 15.10 -12.34
N GLN A 30 -1.34 14.64 -11.53
CA GLN A 30 -1.48 14.64 -10.06
C GLN A 30 -1.22 16.02 -9.45
N ILE A 31 -0.37 16.85 -10.06
CA ILE A 31 -0.13 18.21 -9.59
C ILE A 31 -1.13 19.24 -10.12
N ASP A 32 -1.78 18.94 -11.24
CA ASP A 32 -2.82 19.76 -11.87
C ASP A 32 -3.79 18.88 -12.68
N ALA A 33 -4.98 18.63 -12.12
CA ALA A 33 -6.05 17.80 -12.71
C ALA A 33 -6.81 18.56 -13.83
N SER A 34 -6.09 19.20 -14.77
CA SER A 34 -6.68 19.81 -15.95
C SER A 34 -7.07 18.75 -16.98
N GLU A 35 -8.09 19.06 -17.83
CA GLU A 35 -8.53 18.15 -18.91
C GLU A 35 -7.38 17.78 -19.87
N ASP A 36 -6.45 18.71 -20.11
CA ASP A 36 -5.29 18.49 -20.97
C ASP A 36 -4.29 17.50 -20.35
N ASN A 37 -4.05 17.60 -19.04
CA ASN A 37 -3.15 16.68 -18.33
C ASN A 37 -3.78 15.28 -18.23
N GLU A 38 -5.07 15.17 -17.94
CA GLU A 38 -5.78 13.88 -17.91
C GLU A 38 -5.81 13.21 -19.28
N ARG A 39 -5.99 13.97 -20.36
CA ARG A 39 -5.91 13.44 -21.72
C ARG A 39 -4.50 12.90 -22.01
N ARG A 40 -3.44 13.68 -21.69
CA ARG A 40 -2.05 13.26 -21.90
C ARG A 40 -1.71 12.02 -21.09
N ARG A 41 -2.16 11.94 -19.84
CA ARG A 41 -2.03 10.75 -18.99
C ARG A 41 -2.63 9.52 -19.69
N SER A 42 -3.86 9.65 -20.19
CA SER A 42 -4.55 8.54 -20.88
C SER A 42 -3.82 8.12 -22.17
N GLU A 43 -3.31 9.07 -22.95
CA GLU A 43 -2.57 8.81 -24.19
C GLU A 43 -1.25 8.07 -23.90
N THR A 44 -0.51 8.49 -22.88
CA THR A 44 0.78 7.85 -22.53
C THR A 44 0.60 6.50 -21.85
N GLU A 45 -0.45 6.31 -21.05
CA GLU A 45 -0.79 5.01 -20.47
C GLU A 45 -1.16 3.99 -21.55
N LEU A 46 -1.94 4.41 -22.55
CA LEU A 46 -2.24 3.56 -23.71
C LEU A 46 -0.99 3.19 -24.47
N ALA A 47 -0.09 4.14 -24.74
CA ALA A 47 1.18 3.87 -25.45
C ALA A 47 2.06 2.88 -24.68
N TYR A 48 2.10 2.98 -23.35
CA TYR A 48 2.81 2.02 -22.50
C TYR A 48 2.17 0.63 -22.55
N SER A 49 0.86 0.56 -22.41
CA SER A 49 0.10 -0.70 -22.51
C SER A 49 0.30 -1.37 -23.89
N ASP A 50 0.32 -0.59 -24.98
CA ASP A 50 0.54 -1.10 -26.33
C ASP A 50 1.98 -1.62 -26.51
N ALA A 51 2.99 -0.96 -25.95
CA ALA A 51 4.36 -1.43 -25.96
C ALA A 51 4.52 -2.79 -25.23
N LEU A 52 3.78 -3.01 -24.15
CA LEU A 52 3.78 -4.27 -23.41
C LEU A 52 2.94 -5.38 -24.09
N ALA A 53 2.03 -5.03 -25.00
CA ALA A 53 1.18 -5.99 -25.71
C ALA A 53 1.84 -6.61 -26.94
N ASP A 54 3.10 -6.25 -27.27
CA ASP A 54 3.83 -6.80 -28.43
C ASP A 54 4.05 -8.32 -28.27
N THR A 55 3.26 -9.10 -29.02
CA THR A 55 3.26 -10.56 -28.95
C THR A 55 4.52 -11.18 -29.60
N GLU A 56 5.13 -10.53 -30.61
CA GLU A 56 6.36 -11.02 -31.23
C GLU A 56 7.52 -10.86 -30.26
N LEU A 57 7.63 -9.69 -29.64
CA LEU A 57 8.62 -9.41 -28.60
C LEU A 57 8.45 -10.35 -27.41
N PHE A 58 7.23 -10.54 -26.92
CA PHE A 58 6.94 -11.48 -25.83
C PHE A 58 7.40 -12.91 -26.16
N THR A 59 7.14 -13.38 -27.38
CA THR A 59 7.59 -14.69 -27.85
C THR A 59 9.11 -14.80 -27.87
N ASP A 60 9.80 -13.75 -28.28
CA ASP A 60 11.27 -13.72 -28.33
C ASP A 60 11.87 -13.71 -26.91
N ILE A 61 11.26 -12.98 -25.97
CA ILE A 61 11.62 -12.99 -24.54
C ILE A 61 11.46 -14.39 -23.96
N GLU A 62 10.33 -15.06 -24.18
CA GLU A 62 10.11 -16.44 -23.71
C GLU A 62 11.15 -17.43 -24.25
N ARG A 63 11.55 -17.29 -25.51
CA ARG A 63 12.63 -18.12 -26.10
C ARG A 63 13.98 -17.81 -25.49
N ALA A 64 14.29 -16.53 -25.26
CA ALA A 64 15.56 -16.10 -24.68
C ALA A 64 15.68 -16.63 -23.22
N ARG A 65 14.61 -16.53 -22.44
CA ARG A 65 14.54 -17.03 -21.06
C ARG A 65 14.92 -18.51 -20.93
N THR A 66 14.56 -19.34 -21.89
CA THR A 66 14.86 -20.79 -21.85
C THR A 66 16.30 -21.12 -22.25
N ARG A 67 17.02 -20.22 -22.89
CA ARG A 67 18.33 -20.47 -23.50
C ARG A 67 19.49 -19.78 -22.81
N ASP A 68 19.26 -18.63 -22.17
CA ASP A 68 20.31 -17.82 -21.59
C ASP A 68 20.76 -18.38 -20.23
N GLY A 69 22.08 -18.43 -20.04
CA GLY A 69 22.72 -18.88 -18.80
C GLY A 69 23.25 -17.74 -17.94
N ASP A 70 23.26 -16.50 -18.44
CA ASP A 70 23.69 -15.34 -17.66
C ASP A 70 22.57 -14.96 -16.66
N PRO A 71 22.87 -14.96 -15.34
CA PRO A 71 21.85 -14.69 -14.32
C PRO A 71 21.28 -13.27 -14.39
N VAL A 72 22.07 -12.28 -14.79
CA VAL A 72 21.65 -10.87 -14.89
C VAL A 72 20.70 -10.70 -16.08
N VAL A 73 21.07 -11.22 -17.25
CA VAL A 73 20.20 -11.21 -18.43
C VAL A 73 18.92 -12.00 -18.19
N ARG A 74 19.05 -13.16 -17.54
CA ARG A 74 17.91 -14.00 -17.19
C ARG A 74 16.92 -13.27 -16.27
N ARG A 75 17.42 -12.55 -15.26
CA ARG A 75 16.58 -11.77 -14.35
C ARG A 75 15.81 -10.67 -15.08
N GLN A 76 16.47 -9.94 -15.97
CA GLN A 76 15.81 -8.93 -16.79
C GLN A 76 14.71 -9.51 -17.68
N LEU A 77 14.97 -10.67 -18.29
CA LEU A 77 13.96 -11.38 -19.08
C LEU A 77 12.77 -11.87 -18.23
N ASP A 78 13.01 -12.29 -16.98
CA ASP A 78 11.96 -12.69 -16.05
C ASP A 78 11.06 -11.49 -15.68
N LEU A 79 11.64 -10.32 -15.42
CA LEU A 79 10.89 -9.09 -15.16
C LEU A 79 10.09 -8.63 -16.38
N LEU A 80 10.73 -8.58 -17.56
CA LEU A 80 10.03 -8.23 -18.81
C LEU A 80 8.84 -9.15 -19.07
N ARG A 81 9.03 -10.45 -18.89
CA ARG A 81 7.95 -11.42 -19.03
C ARG A 81 6.80 -11.11 -18.08
N ASN A 82 7.09 -10.83 -16.80
CA ASN A 82 6.07 -10.54 -15.81
C ASN A 82 5.33 -9.23 -16.12
N MET A 83 6.03 -8.20 -16.58
CA MET A 83 5.43 -6.93 -17.03
C MET A 83 4.53 -7.12 -18.24
N MET A 84 4.96 -7.91 -19.23
CA MET A 84 4.25 -8.08 -20.50
C MET A 84 3.09 -9.10 -20.42
N LEU A 85 3.18 -10.10 -19.55
CA LEU A 85 2.23 -11.22 -19.52
C LEU A 85 0.77 -10.79 -19.41
N PRO A 86 0.37 -9.88 -18.50
CA PRO A 86 -1.03 -9.45 -18.35
C PRO A 86 -1.59 -8.78 -19.62
N HIS A 87 -0.70 -8.27 -20.49
CA HIS A 87 -1.07 -7.59 -21.73
C HIS A 87 -1.19 -8.52 -22.93
N GLN A 88 -0.83 -9.83 -22.80
CA GLN A 88 -0.86 -10.82 -23.89
C GLN A 88 -2.26 -11.42 -24.11
N VAL A 89 -3.26 -10.58 -24.11
CA VAL A 89 -4.67 -10.91 -24.41
C VAL A 89 -5.16 -10.11 -25.61
N SER A 90 -6.35 -10.43 -26.13
CA SER A 90 -6.86 -9.67 -27.29
C SER A 90 -7.07 -8.20 -26.94
N ASP A 91 -6.80 -7.30 -27.91
CA ASP A 91 -7.00 -5.86 -27.74
C ASP A 91 -8.42 -5.52 -27.26
N ALA A 92 -9.43 -6.21 -27.79
CA ALA A 92 -10.82 -6.01 -27.39
C ALA A 92 -11.05 -6.30 -25.90
N LEU A 93 -10.46 -7.39 -25.37
CA LEU A 93 -10.58 -7.73 -23.95
C LEU A 93 -9.84 -6.71 -23.08
N ARG A 94 -8.62 -6.34 -23.46
CA ARG A 94 -7.79 -5.35 -22.76
C ARG A 94 -8.51 -3.98 -22.69
N GLN A 95 -9.00 -3.50 -23.82
CA GLN A 95 -9.76 -2.23 -23.88
C GLN A 95 -11.01 -2.28 -23.00
N THR A 96 -11.76 -3.38 -23.05
CA THR A 96 -12.97 -3.52 -22.23
C THR A 96 -12.64 -3.49 -20.73
N ILE A 97 -11.56 -4.13 -20.29
CA ILE A 97 -11.12 -4.08 -18.88
C ILE A 97 -10.81 -2.63 -18.48
N VAL A 98 -10.00 -1.91 -19.26
CA VAL A 98 -9.62 -0.52 -18.99
C VAL A 98 -10.85 0.41 -18.97
N GLU A 99 -11.81 0.22 -19.87
CA GLU A 99 -13.06 0.99 -19.90
C GLU A 99 -13.87 0.81 -18.60
N PHE A 100 -13.99 -0.43 -18.11
CA PHE A 100 -14.72 -0.69 -16.86
C PHE A 100 -13.95 -0.17 -15.63
N GLU A 101 -12.64 -0.32 -15.56
CA GLU A 101 -11.80 0.25 -14.50
C GLU A 101 -11.98 1.76 -14.41
N SER A 102 -11.85 2.45 -15.55
CA SER A 102 -12.01 3.90 -15.64
C SER A 102 -13.44 4.35 -15.27
N SER A 103 -14.46 3.58 -15.67
CA SER A 103 -15.86 3.87 -15.31
C SER A 103 -16.11 3.77 -13.81
N VAL A 104 -15.56 2.72 -13.17
CA VAL A 104 -15.67 2.53 -11.72
C VAL A 104 -14.92 3.64 -10.98
N GLU A 105 -13.67 3.95 -11.37
CA GLU A 105 -12.87 5.02 -10.78
C GLU A 105 -13.60 6.38 -10.88
N ALA A 106 -14.14 6.70 -12.06
CA ALA A 106 -14.92 7.92 -12.28
C ALA A 106 -16.20 7.97 -11.43
N THR A 107 -16.83 6.82 -11.16
CA THR A 107 -17.99 6.75 -10.27
C THR A 107 -17.60 7.06 -8.83
N PHE A 108 -16.51 6.48 -8.33
CA PHE A 108 -15.97 6.81 -7.01
C PHE A 108 -15.62 8.29 -6.86
N SER A 109 -14.94 8.87 -7.85
CA SER A 109 -14.50 10.27 -7.81
C SER A 109 -15.67 11.26 -7.75
N ARG A 110 -16.78 10.94 -8.42
CA ARG A 110 -17.99 11.79 -8.48
C ARG A 110 -18.99 11.52 -7.38
N HIS A 111 -18.93 10.34 -6.76
CA HIS A 111 -19.90 9.96 -5.73
C HIS A 111 -19.82 10.89 -4.52
N ARG A 112 -20.98 11.26 -3.98
CA ARG A 112 -21.09 12.00 -2.72
C ARG A 112 -22.12 11.30 -1.86
N GLY A 113 -21.75 11.02 -0.62
CA GLY A 113 -22.68 10.50 0.36
C GLY A 113 -23.64 11.57 0.85
N VAL A 114 -24.77 11.15 1.39
CA VAL A 114 -25.77 12.07 1.96
C VAL A 114 -25.93 11.76 3.44
N VAL A 115 -25.65 12.74 4.31
CA VAL A 115 -25.80 12.66 5.76
C VAL A 115 -26.80 13.75 6.19
N ARG A 116 -27.87 13.37 6.90
CA ARG A 116 -28.92 14.31 7.32
C ARG A 116 -29.49 15.18 6.18
N GLY A 117 -29.60 14.57 4.99
CA GLY A 117 -30.13 15.26 3.79
C GLY A 117 -29.16 16.23 3.13
N VAL A 118 -27.88 16.25 3.52
CA VAL A 118 -26.83 17.09 2.95
C VAL A 118 -25.78 16.21 2.26
N GLU A 119 -25.40 16.55 1.03
CA GLU A 119 -24.27 15.92 0.37
C GLU A 119 -22.97 16.25 1.11
N VAL A 120 -22.15 15.24 1.37
CA VAL A 120 -20.88 15.35 2.09
C VAL A 120 -19.75 14.66 1.34
N ALA A 121 -18.53 15.16 1.51
CA ALA A 121 -17.33 14.52 1.01
C ALA A 121 -16.88 13.36 1.93
N ASP A 122 -16.07 12.45 1.41
CA ASP A 122 -15.52 11.31 2.18
C ASP A 122 -14.73 11.74 3.42
N THR A 123 -14.05 12.89 3.34
CA THR A 123 -13.34 13.49 4.49
C THR A 123 -14.29 13.86 5.63
N GLU A 124 -15.49 14.36 5.31
CA GLU A 124 -16.50 14.67 6.31
C GLU A 124 -17.12 13.40 6.91
N ILE A 125 -17.36 12.38 6.08
CA ILE A 125 -17.81 11.07 6.56
C ILE A 125 -16.80 10.50 7.58
N LYS A 126 -15.50 10.50 7.24
CA LYS A 126 -14.43 10.07 8.14
C LYS A 126 -14.41 10.90 9.42
N ARG A 127 -14.55 12.23 9.32
CA ARG A 127 -14.62 13.11 10.50
C ARG A 127 -15.79 12.75 11.41
N ILE A 128 -16.97 12.51 10.88
CA ILE A 128 -18.15 12.11 11.65
C ILE A 128 -17.88 10.77 12.35
N LEU A 129 -17.39 9.76 11.61
CA LEU A 129 -17.10 8.44 12.18
C LEU A 129 -16.00 8.46 13.24
N ARG A 130 -15.06 9.40 13.21
CA ARG A 130 -14.03 9.56 14.23
C ARG A 130 -14.51 10.30 15.47
N HIS A 131 -15.29 11.36 15.29
CA HIS A 131 -15.47 12.36 16.35
C HIS A 131 -16.91 12.50 16.87
N SER A 132 -17.93 12.12 16.10
CA SER A 132 -19.32 12.25 16.57
C SER A 132 -19.64 11.26 17.69
N ASP A 133 -20.34 11.74 18.71
CA ASP A 133 -20.90 10.91 19.80
C ASP A 133 -22.36 10.50 19.51
N ASP A 134 -22.95 11.00 18.44
CA ASP A 134 -24.31 10.67 17.99
C ASP A 134 -24.27 9.39 17.13
N SER A 135 -24.78 8.29 17.69
CA SER A 135 -24.79 6.98 17.04
C SER A 135 -25.65 6.97 15.74
N GLU A 136 -26.70 7.80 15.66
CA GLU A 136 -27.54 7.90 14.46
C GLU A 136 -26.81 8.66 13.35
N GLU A 137 -26.12 9.75 13.67
CA GLU A 137 -25.30 10.49 12.72
C GLU A 137 -24.16 9.61 12.18
N ARG A 138 -23.51 8.81 13.04
CA ARG A 138 -22.49 7.84 12.63
C ARG A 138 -23.07 6.78 11.70
N HIS A 139 -24.27 6.27 12.00
CA HIS A 139 -24.95 5.29 11.16
C HIS A 139 -25.26 5.87 9.77
N GLU A 140 -25.83 7.08 9.70
CA GLU A 140 -26.09 7.76 8.43
C GLU A 140 -24.80 8.01 7.63
N ALA A 141 -23.70 8.42 8.29
CA ALA A 141 -22.41 8.64 7.67
C ALA A 141 -21.81 7.33 7.12
N TRP A 142 -21.93 6.25 7.87
CA TRP A 142 -21.47 4.94 7.44
C TRP A 142 -22.28 4.42 6.24
N GLU A 143 -23.63 4.52 6.29
CA GLU A 143 -24.52 4.21 5.16
C GLU A 143 -24.13 5.04 3.92
N ALA A 144 -23.91 6.32 4.09
CA ALA A 144 -23.49 7.23 3.03
C ALA A 144 -22.20 6.76 2.36
N ALA A 145 -21.21 6.31 3.14
CA ALA A 145 -19.96 5.74 2.60
C ALA A 145 -20.18 4.44 1.82
N LYS A 146 -21.23 3.66 2.12
CA LYS A 146 -21.52 2.38 1.45
C LYS A 146 -22.35 2.52 0.19
N THR A 147 -23.01 3.65 -0.02
CA THR A 147 -23.90 3.84 -1.19
C THR A 147 -23.18 3.75 -2.54
N VAL A 148 -21.91 4.12 -2.62
CA VAL A 148 -21.09 3.94 -3.85
C VAL A 148 -20.98 2.47 -4.24
N GLY A 149 -20.93 1.55 -3.27
CA GLY A 149 -20.85 0.11 -3.53
C GLY A 149 -22.01 -0.39 -4.38
N ALA A 150 -23.24 0.05 -4.08
CA ALA A 150 -24.41 -0.32 -4.89
C ALA A 150 -24.35 0.24 -6.33
N ALA A 151 -23.67 1.36 -6.53
CA ALA A 151 -23.51 1.95 -7.86
C ALA A 151 -22.48 1.22 -8.74
N VAL A 152 -21.51 0.51 -8.15
CA VAL A 152 -20.40 -0.09 -8.90
C VAL A 152 -20.33 -1.63 -8.80
N ALA A 153 -21.11 -2.28 -7.95
CA ALA A 153 -21.00 -3.71 -7.67
C ALA A 153 -21.12 -4.59 -8.93
N ASP A 154 -22.06 -4.28 -9.82
CA ASP A 154 -22.25 -5.03 -11.08
C ASP A 154 -21.06 -4.87 -12.02
N ASP A 155 -20.48 -3.66 -12.09
CA ASP A 155 -19.29 -3.39 -12.89
C ASP A 155 -18.05 -4.08 -12.30
N VAL A 156 -17.90 -4.11 -10.98
CA VAL A 156 -16.80 -4.82 -10.31
C VAL A 156 -16.91 -6.35 -10.54
N ARG A 157 -18.12 -6.93 -10.45
CA ARG A 157 -18.35 -8.33 -10.81
C ARG A 157 -17.99 -8.60 -12.27
N LYS A 158 -18.36 -7.69 -13.16
CA LYS A 158 -18.03 -7.80 -14.58
C LYS A 158 -16.52 -7.69 -14.82
N LEU A 159 -15.85 -6.77 -14.14
CA LEU A 159 -14.38 -6.68 -14.14
C LEU A 159 -13.74 -7.99 -13.69
N ALA A 160 -14.21 -8.59 -12.60
CA ALA A 160 -13.70 -9.87 -12.11
C ALA A 160 -13.83 -10.99 -13.15
N ARG A 161 -14.95 -11.05 -13.88
CA ARG A 161 -15.14 -12.01 -15.00
C ARG A 161 -14.17 -11.77 -16.14
N LEU A 162 -14.04 -10.52 -16.59
CA LEU A 162 -13.15 -10.15 -17.71
C LEU A 162 -11.68 -10.43 -17.35
N ARG A 163 -11.28 -10.10 -16.13
CA ARG A 163 -9.94 -10.40 -15.60
C ARG A 163 -9.69 -11.91 -15.51
N ASN A 164 -10.69 -12.69 -15.08
CA ASN A 164 -10.59 -14.16 -15.08
C ASN A 164 -10.51 -14.72 -16.51
N GLU A 165 -11.25 -14.17 -17.47
CA GLU A 165 -11.13 -14.53 -18.89
C GLU A 165 -9.70 -14.29 -19.40
N ALA A 166 -9.12 -13.12 -19.07
CA ALA A 166 -7.74 -12.81 -19.39
C ALA A 166 -6.75 -13.79 -18.76
N ALA A 167 -6.88 -14.04 -17.46
CA ALA A 167 -6.01 -14.98 -16.74
C ALA A 167 -6.11 -16.41 -17.27
N CYS A 168 -7.32 -16.89 -17.57
CA CYS A 168 -7.54 -18.21 -18.15
C CYS A 168 -6.94 -18.34 -19.56
N ALA A 169 -7.03 -17.29 -20.39
CA ALA A 169 -6.41 -17.26 -21.72
C ALA A 169 -4.88 -17.35 -21.62
N LEU A 170 -4.29 -16.86 -20.52
CA LEU A 170 -2.86 -16.91 -20.23
C LEU A 170 -2.43 -18.16 -19.45
N GLY A 171 -3.34 -19.13 -19.24
CA GLY A 171 -3.05 -20.41 -18.60
C GLY A 171 -3.08 -20.40 -17.07
N HIS A 172 -3.61 -19.35 -16.44
CA HIS A 172 -3.80 -19.26 -15.01
C HIS A 172 -5.24 -19.62 -14.61
N ARG A 173 -5.45 -20.05 -13.37
CA ARG A 173 -6.76 -20.46 -12.85
C ARG A 173 -7.76 -19.30 -12.85
N ASP A 174 -7.33 -18.15 -12.39
CA ASP A 174 -8.08 -16.91 -12.23
C ASP A 174 -7.13 -15.72 -12.16
N TRP A 175 -7.69 -14.52 -12.06
CA TRP A 175 -6.89 -13.29 -11.95
C TRP A 175 -6.05 -13.24 -10.67
N PHE A 176 -6.55 -13.76 -9.55
CA PHE A 176 -5.79 -13.82 -8.30
C PHE A 176 -4.48 -14.60 -8.48
N ALA A 177 -4.55 -15.76 -9.14
CA ALA A 177 -3.37 -16.57 -9.43
C ALA A 177 -2.41 -15.91 -10.44
N LEU A 178 -2.93 -15.20 -11.46
CA LEU A 178 -2.11 -14.46 -12.42
C LEU A 178 -1.36 -13.32 -11.72
N SER A 179 -2.06 -12.49 -10.94
CA SER A 179 -1.47 -11.35 -10.22
C SER A 179 -0.34 -11.80 -9.30
N LEU A 180 -0.56 -12.83 -8.50
CA LEU A 180 0.51 -13.36 -7.64
C LEU A 180 1.72 -13.87 -8.44
N ALA A 181 1.47 -14.53 -9.58
CA ALA A 181 2.55 -15.07 -10.40
C ALA A 181 3.39 -13.97 -11.06
N THR A 182 2.77 -12.87 -11.49
CA THR A 182 3.48 -11.70 -12.05
C THR A 182 4.21 -10.89 -11.00
N ASP A 183 3.71 -10.87 -9.77
CA ASP A 183 4.36 -10.25 -8.61
C ASP A 183 5.35 -11.20 -7.91
N GLU A 184 5.71 -12.31 -8.54
CA GLU A 184 6.67 -13.28 -8.01
C GLU A 184 6.29 -13.84 -6.63
N LEU A 185 5.01 -13.92 -6.32
CA LEU A 185 4.47 -14.47 -5.09
C LEU A 185 3.97 -15.91 -5.29
N ASP A 186 4.32 -16.76 -4.36
CA ASP A 186 3.78 -18.13 -4.27
C ASP A 186 2.48 -18.12 -3.46
N GLU A 187 1.35 -18.51 -4.07
CA GLU A 187 0.05 -18.50 -3.41
C GLU A 187 0.04 -19.37 -2.15
N GLY A 188 0.71 -20.52 -2.18
CA GLY A 188 0.77 -21.42 -1.02
C GLY A 188 1.52 -20.81 0.16
N LYS A 189 2.66 -20.15 -0.12
CA LYS A 189 3.42 -19.42 0.89
C LYS A 189 2.63 -18.21 1.42
N LEU A 190 1.99 -17.44 0.54
CA LEU A 190 1.15 -16.32 0.95
C LEU A 190 0.06 -16.77 1.91
N LEU A 191 -0.70 -17.80 1.55
CA LEU A 191 -1.77 -18.31 2.40
C LEU A 191 -1.26 -18.88 3.73
N ALA A 192 -0.08 -19.52 3.74
CA ALA A 192 0.55 -20.00 4.97
C ALA A 192 0.95 -18.83 5.88
N THR A 193 1.54 -17.77 5.33
CA THR A 193 1.91 -16.56 6.09
C THR A 193 0.68 -15.84 6.64
N LEU A 194 -0.38 -15.68 5.82
CA LEU A 194 -1.64 -15.08 6.29
C LEU A 194 -2.29 -15.90 7.42
N ALA A 195 -2.27 -17.24 7.31
CA ALA A 195 -2.79 -18.11 8.36
C ALA A 195 -1.94 -18.05 9.64
N GLU A 196 -0.65 -17.84 9.53
CA GLU A 196 0.25 -17.63 10.67
C GLU A 196 -0.01 -16.27 11.32
N ALA A 197 -0.14 -15.20 10.54
CA ALA A 197 -0.51 -13.87 11.03
C ALA A 197 -1.90 -13.87 11.71
N ASP A 198 -2.88 -14.59 11.13
CA ASP A 198 -4.20 -14.79 11.76
C ASP A 198 -4.09 -15.42 13.15
N ARG A 199 -3.34 -16.52 13.27
CA ARG A 199 -3.13 -17.19 14.56
C ARG A 199 -2.38 -16.30 15.57
N ALA A 200 -1.33 -15.60 15.12
CA ALA A 200 -0.51 -14.75 15.98
C ALA A 200 -1.27 -13.55 16.54
N THR A 201 -2.22 -13.02 15.76
CA THR A 201 -2.98 -11.82 16.13
C THR A 201 -4.36 -12.10 16.72
N ALA A 202 -4.87 -13.34 16.68
CA ALA A 202 -6.25 -13.65 17.07
C ALA A 202 -6.56 -13.29 18.53
N GLU A 203 -5.77 -13.79 19.46
CA GLU A 203 -6.00 -13.58 20.89
C GLU A 203 -5.61 -12.15 21.33
N PRO A 204 -4.46 -11.57 20.92
CA PRO A 204 -4.18 -10.16 21.18
C PRO A 204 -5.28 -9.23 20.66
N PHE A 205 -5.76 -9.44 19.43
CA PHE A 205 -6.83 -8.64 18.85
C PHE A 205 -8.15 -8.77 19.64
N ALA A 206 -8.53 -9.99 20.02
CA ALA A 206 -9.76 -10.21 20.79
C ALA A 206 -9.74 -9.48 22.15
N ARG A 207 -8.59 -9.49 22.85
CA ARG A 207 -8.42 -8.75 24.11
C ARG A 207 -8.53 -7.25 23.88
N TRP A 208 -7.73 -6.72 22.95
CA TRP A 208 -7.72 -5.29 22.62
C TRP A 208 -9.10 -4.82 22.14
N LYS A 209 -9.73 -5.58 21.22
CA LYS A 209 -11.07 -5.29 20.69
C LYS A 209 -12.13 -5.25 21.78
N SER A 210 -12.08 -6.17 22.73
CA SER A 210 -13.02 -6.18 23.87
C SER A 210 -12.87 -4.93 24.75
N ALA A 211 -11.63 -4.46 24.98
CA ALA A 211 -11.37 -3.23 25.71
C ALA A 211 -11.83 -1.98 24.93
N LEU A 212 -11.58 -1.96 23.61
CA LEU A 212 -12.09 -0.91 22.73
C LEU A 212 -13.61 -0.85 22.74
N ASP A 213 -14.28 -2.01 22.59
CA ASP A 213 -15.73 -2.10 22.56
C ASP A 213 -16.37 -1.58 23.88
N ALA A 214 -15.76 -1.87 25.01
CA ALA A 214 -16.21 -1.35 26.29
C ALA A 214 -16.10 0.20 26.37
N LYS A 215 -15.01 0.77 25.85
CA LYS A 215 -14.83 2.23 25.76
C LYS A 215 -15.85 2.87 24.82
N LEU A 216 -16.03 2.30 23.62
CA LEU A 216 -17.00 2.80 22.63
C LEU A 216 -18.43 2.71 23.15
N ALA A 217 -18.82 1.60 23.76
CA ALA A 217 -20.14 1.42 24.35
C ALA A 217 -20.41 2.47 25.45
N HIS A 218 -19.43 2.74 26.32
CA HIS A 218 -19.51 3.78 27.32
C HIS A 218 -19.65 5.18 26.72
N ARG A 219 -18.78 5.51 25.74
CA ARG A 219 -18.78 6.80 25.01
C ARG A 219 -20.11 7.08 24.33
N LEU A 220 -20.66 6.06 23.66
CA LEU A 220 -21.87 6.18 22.83
C LEU A 220 -23.16 5.86 23.60
N GLY A 221 -23.07 5.51 24.90
CA GLY A 221 -24.22 5.26 25.75
C GLY A 221 -25.06 4.03 25.34
N CYS A 222 -24.43 3.01 24.74
CA CYS A 222 -25.09 1.78 24.32
C CYS A 222 -24.51 0.53 24.99
N ALA A 223 -25.16 -0.62 24.86
CA ALA A 223 -24.58 -1.88 25.30
C ALA A 223 -23.53 -2.38 24.30
N GLY A 224 -22.49 -3.10 24.76
CA GLY A 224 -21.45 -3.64 23.86
C GLY A 224 -22.01 -4.54 22.75
N ALA A 225 -23.08 -5.30 23.00
CA ALA A 225 -23.77 -6.11 22.01
C ALA A 225 -24.52 -5.29 20.93
N GLU A 226 -24.73 -4.00 21.16
CA GLU A 226 -25.38 -3.08 20.21
C GLU A 226 -24.38 -2.39 19.30
N LEU A 227 -23.07 -2.56 19.54
CA LEU A 227 -22.05 -2.01 18.65
C LEU A 227 -22.19 -2.60 17.24
N ARG A 228 -22.03 -1.74 16.25
CA ARG A 228 -22.17 -2.04 14.82
C ARG A 228 -21.03 -1.37 14.04
N PRO A 229 -20.85 -1.64 12.75
CA PRO A 229 -19.74 -1.10 11.96
C PRO A 229 -19.57 0.42 12.07
N TRP A 230 -20.63 1.18 12.16
CA TRP A 230 -20.59 2.65 12.27
C TRP A 230 -20.08 3.19 13.60
N HIS A 231 -19.86 2.34 14.59
CA HIS A 231 -19.28 2.75 15.86
C HIS A 231 -17.75 2.80 15.86
N TYR A 232 -17.11 2.26 14.79
CA TYR A 232 -15.66 2.34 14.59
C TYR A 232 -15.28 3.57 13.75
N ALA A 233 -13.98 3.94 13.72
CA ALA A 233 -13.53 5.26 13.24
C ALA A 233 -13.57 5.45 11.72
N ASP A 234 -13.72 4.37 10.96
CA ASP A 234 -13.78 4.40 9.50
C ASP A 234 -14.80 3.38 8.96
N PRO A 235 -15.22 3.49 7.68
CA PRO A 235 -16.28 2.64 7.12
C PRO A 235 -15.97 1.15 7.08
N PHE A 236 -14.70 0.74 7.27
CA PHE A 236 -14.23 -0.64 7.11
C PHE A 236 -13.54 -1.20 8.35
N PHE A 237 -13.35 -0.39 9.38
CA PHE A 237 -12.54 -0.72 10.55
C PHE A 237 -11.13 -1.19 10.16
N GLN A 238 -10.49 -0.39 9.29
CA GLN A 238 -9.14 -0.66 8.79
C GLN A 238 -8.05 0.10 9.56
N GLU A 239 -8.43 1.10 10.36
CA GLU A 239 -7.59 1.92 11.23
C GLU A 239 -8.02 1.75 12.68
N ALA A 240 -7.07 1.81 13.63
CA ALA A 240 -7.41 1.77 15.03
C ALA A 240 -8.14 3.06 15.43
N PRO A 241 -9.33 2.98 16.03
CA PRO A 241 -10.04 4.17 16.49
C PRO A 241 -9.23 4.93 17.54
N PRO A 242 -9.17 6.27 17.47
CA PRO A 242 -8.54 7.05 18.51
C PRO A 242 -9.31 6.85 19.84
N ASP A 243 -8.60 6.38 20.85
CA ASP A 243 -9.18 6.14 22.16
C ASP A 243 -8.99 7.32 23.15
N GLY A 244 -8.42 8.43 22.65
CA GLY A 244 -8.11 9.61 23.43
C GLY A 244 -6.90 9.43 24.38
N SER A 245 -6.26 8.28 24.36
CA SER A 245 -5.09 8.01 25.23
C SER A 245 -3.82 8.68 24.73
N LEU A 246 -3.69 8.89 23.41
CA LEU A 246 -2.51 9.47 22.78
C LEU A 246 -2.96 10.44 21.67
N ASP A 247 -2.50 11.69 21.76
CA ASP A 247 -2.60 12.70 20.72
C ASP A 247 -1.21 13.34 20.57
N LEU A 248 -0.58 13.14 19.42
CA LEU A 248 0.74 13.66 19.13
C LEU A 248 0.70 14.96 18.32
N ASP A 249 -0.43 15.34 17.72
CA ASP A 249 -0.55 16.54 16.88
C ASP A 249 -0.10 17.83 17.60
N PRO A 250 -0.38 18.03 18.90
CA PRO A 250 0.10 19.22 19.60
C PRO A 250 1.64 19.38 19.61
N LEU A 251 2.39 18.28 19.47
CA LEU A 251 3.85 18.30 19.42
C LEU A 251 4.38 18.82 18.07
N PHE A 252 3.55 18.76 17.03
CA PHE A 252 3.91 19.19 15.67
C PHE A 252 3.46 20.62 15.35
N THR A 253 2.66 21.24 16.19
CA THR A 253 2.22 22.63 16.03
C THR A 253 3.43 23.57 16.00
N GLY A 254 3.60 24.33 14.92
CA GLY A 254 4.73 25.24 14.72
C GLY A 254 6.03 24.53 14.28
N GLN A 255 6.00 23.24 13.98
CA GLN A 255 7.15 22.48 13.49
C GLN A 255 7.22 22.51 11.96
N ASP A 256 8.42 22.59 11.43
CA ASP A 256 8.68 22.34 10.00
C ASP A 256 8.82 20.84 9.75
N VAL A 257 7.71 20.21 9.36
CA VAL A 257 7.64 18.76 9.09
C VAL A 257 8.66 18.33 8.02
N VAL A 258 8.88 19.15 6.98
CA VAL A 258 9.85 18.85 5.93
C VAL A 258 11.29 18.88 6.47
N ALA A 259 11.60 19.84 7.34
CA ALA A 259 12.90 19.91 8.00
C ALA A 259 13.10 18.73 8.97
N LEU A 260 12.07 18.30 9.69
CA LEU A 260 12.13 17.10 10.55
C LEU A 260 12.38 15.83 9.74
N ALA A 261 11.70 15.68 8.61
CA ALA A 261 11.92 14.56 7.70
C ALA A 261 13.36 14.56 7.16
N ARG A 262 13.85 15.69 6.65
CA ARG A 262 15.24 15.85 6.21
C ARG A 262 16.23 15.47 7.32
N LYS A 263 16.05 15.98 8.53
CA LYS A 263 16.91 15.68 9.69
C LYS A 263 16.94 14.19 10.01
N THR A 264 15.82 13.50 9.84
CA THR A 264 15.73 12.06 10.07
C THR A 264 16.63 11.27 9.10
N PHE A 265 16.49 11.52 7.80
CA PHE A 265 17.25 10.80 6.78
C PHE A 265 18.74 11.18 6.78
N GLU A 266 19.08 12.46 6.87
CA GLU A 266 20.47 12.91 6.99
C GLU A 266 21.13 12.33 8.25
N GLY A 267 20.40 12.25 9.36
CA GLY A 267 20.86 11.59 10.59
C GLY A 267 21.15 10.10 10.42
N ALA A 268 20.43 9.43 9.53
CA ALA A 268 20.69 8.05 9.13
C ALA A 268 21.74 7.93 8.01
N GLY A 269 22.32 9.04 7.53
CA GLY A 269 23.30 9.04 6.45
C GLY A 269 22.71 8.83 5.07
N LEU A 270 21.42 9.14 4.88
CA LEU A 270 20.68 9.02 3.62
C LEU A 270 20.33 10.41 3.07
N GLU A 271 20.68 10.66 1.81
CA GLU A 271 20.49 11.96 1.17
C GLU A 271 19.07 12.09 0.59
N VAL A 272 18.33 13.13 1.02
CA VAL A 272 16.97 13.41 0.54
C VAL A 272 16.80 14.83 -0.06
N ALA A 273 17.82 15.68 0.01
CA ALA A 273 17.73 17.05 -0.47
C ALA A 273 17.29 17.13 -1.94
N GLY A 274 17.91 16.30 -2.80
CA GLY A 274 17.55 16.25 -4.22
C GLY A 274 16.14 15.74 -4.50
N ILE A 275 15.58 14.88 -3.66
CA ILE A 275 14.17 14.46 -3.74
C ILE A 275 13.28 15.65 -3.40
N LEU A 276 13.51 16.27 -2.22
CA LEU A 276 12.71 17.38 -1.71
C LEU A 276 12.69 18.58 -2.67
N ASP A 277 13.83 18.90 -3.31
CA ASP A 277 13.96 20.01 -4.25
C ASP A 277 13.11 19.82 -5.53
N ARG A 278 12.82 18.57 -5.92
CA ARG A 278 12.00 18.24 -7.09
C ARG A 278 10.54 17.92 -6.76
N SER A 279 10.22 17.82 -5.47
CA SER A 279 8.92 17.40 -4.95
C SER A 279 7.89 18.52 -4.92
N ASP A 280 6.62 18.15 -4.89
CA ASP A 280 5.47 19.03 -4.70
C ASP A 280 4.80 18.73 -3.36
N LEU A 281 5.09 19.52 -2.33
CA LEU A 281 4.82 19.14 -0.94
C LEU A 281 3.62 19.83 -0.29
N PHE A 282 3.04 20.87 -0.93
CA PHE A 282 2.00 21.67 -0.29
C PHE A 282 0.69 21.67 -1.07
N SER A 283 -0.42 21.70 -0.32
CA SER A 283 -1.77 21.66 -0.88
C SER A 283 -2.11 22.90 -1.70
N ARG A 284 -2.81 22.70 -2.82
CA ARG A 284 -3.44 23.75 -3.62
C ARG A 284 -4.64 23.19 -4.40
N PRO A 285 -5.53 24.04 -4.91
CA PRO A 285 -6.62 23.59 -5.77
C PRO A 285 -6.12 22.83 -7.00
N GLY A 286 -6.81 21.75 -7.37
CA GLY A 286 -6.48 20.93 -8.53
C GLY A 286 -5.40 19.86 -8.32
N LYS A 287 -4.75 19.86 -7.15
CA LYS A 287 -3.72 18.87 -6.81
C LYS A 287 -4.32 17.64 -6.13
N CYS A 288 -3.78 16.47 -6.43
CA CYS A 288 -4.11 15.21 -5.76
C CYS A 288 -3.90 15.33 -4.25
N GLN A 289 -4.84 14.76 -3.48
CA GLN A 289 -4.80 14.82 -2.01
C GLN A 289 -4.04 13.64 -1.37
N HIS A 290 -3.74 12.60 -2.13
CA HIS A 290 -2.95 11.46 -1.68
C HIS A 290 -1.47 11.74 -1.87
N ALA A 291 -0.66 11.37 -0.89
CA ALA A 291 0.79 11.39 -1.02
C ALA A 291 1.28 10.15 -1.79
N PHE A 292 2.39 10.31 -2.49
CA PHE A 292 3.11 9.22 -3.13
C PHE A 292 4.55 9.62 -3.47
N CYS A 293 5.42 8.63 -3.63
CA CYS A 293 6.74 8.76 -4.22
C CYS A 293 6.75 8.16 -5.62
N ILE A 294 7.54 8.73 -6.53
CA ILE A 294 7.73 8.21 -7.88
C ILE A 294 9.17 8.38 -8.35
N ASP A 295 9.77 7.31 -8.90
CA ASP A 295 10.97 7.40 -9.73
C ASP A 295 10.55 7.64 -11.20
N MET A 296 10.92 8.80 -11.72
CA MET A 296 10.51 9.26 -13.04
C MET A 296 11.21 8.51 -14.16
N ASP A 297 12.48 8.15 -13.99
CA ASP A 297 13.37 7.74 -15.08
C ASP A 297 14.26 6.52 -14.76
N ARG A 298 14.23 6.04 -13.51
CA ARG A 298 15.15 5.02 -12.99
C ARG A 298 16.62 5.44 -13.06
N ARG A 299 16.87 6.76 -13.06
CA ARG A 299 18.21 7.37 -13.14
C ARG A 299 18.44 8.44 -12.10
N GLY A 300 17.52 8.57 -11.13
CA GLY A 300 17.66 9.46 -9.97
C GLY A 300 16.75 10.69 -9.99
N ASP A 301 15.81 10.81 -10.91
CA ASP A 301 14.73 11.79 -10.83
C ASP A 301 13.58 11.23 -9.98
N VAL A 302 13.81 11.18 -8.68
CA VAL A 302 12.82 10.73 -7.69
C VAL A 302 12.11 11.93 -7.10
N ARG A 303 10.80 11.86 -6.98
CA ARG A 303 9.93 12.94 -6.51
C ARG A 303 8.88 12.45 -5.53
N VAL A 304 8.49 13.30 -4.58
CA VAL A 304 7.38 13.08 -3.65
C VAL A 304 6.28 14.11 -3.90
N LEU A 305 5.04 13.67 -4.01
CA LEU A 305 3.87 14.52 -3.89
C LEU A 305 3.27 14.32 -2.50
N ALA A 306 3.05 15.41 -1.78
CA ALA A 306 2.40 15.40 -0.47
C ALA A 306 1.55 16.65 -0.26
N ASN A 307 0.79 16.70 0.83
CA ASN A 307 0.02 17.88 1.26
C ASN A 307 0.35 18.15 2.73
N VAL A 308 1.58 18.60 2.96
CA VAL A 308 2.18 18.73 4.29
C VAL A 308 1.45 19.75 5.15
N VAL A 309 1.11 19.33 6.37
CA VAL A 309 0.56 20.16 7.44
C VAL A 309 1.28 19.83 8.76
N GLU A 310 1.09 20.65 9.78
CA GLU A 310 1.78 20.53 11.07
C GLU A 310 1.10 19.48 11.99
N THR A 311 1.12 18.21 11.55
CA THR A 311 0.54 17.07 12.27
C THR A 311 1.48 15.88 12.32
N HIS A 312 1.26 14.98 13.27
CA HIS A 312 1.98 13.70 13.37
C HIS A 312 1.79 12.85 12.10
N ASP A 313 0.55 12.72 11.62
CA ASP A 313 0.21 11.98 10.41
C ASP A 313 0.97 12.49 9.18
N SER A 314 1.12 13.81 9.05
CA SER A 314 1.91 14.40 7.97
C SER A 314 3.41 14.10 8.09
N ALA A 315 3.95 14.02 9.30
CA ALA A 315 5.34 13.64 9.51
C ALA A 315 5.57 12.16 9.20
N ASP A 316 4.65 11.28 9.62
CA ASP A 316 4.67 9.85 9.27
C ASP A 316 4.63 9.65 7.75
N THR A 317 3.66 10.28 7.07
CA THR A 317 3.54 10.27 5.60
C THR A 317 4.83 10.74 4.92
N MET A 318 5.43 11.85 5.36
CA MET A 318 6.67 12.34 4.76
C MET A 318 7.84 11.38 4.94
N LEU A 319 7.96 10.72 6.08
CA LEU A 319 8.99 9.71 6.29
C LEU A 319 8.70 8.45 5.46
N HIS A 320 7.45 8.06 5.34
CA HIS A 320 7.02 6.94 4.51
C HIS A 320 7.39 7.18 3.03
N GLU A 321 6.96 8.30 2.46
CA GLU A 321 7.22 8.60 1.04
C GLU A 321 8.73 8.79 0.74
N LEU A 322 9.46 9.43 1.63
CA LEU A 322 10.91 9.52 1.51
C LEU A 322 11.60 8.16 1.70
N GLY A 323 10.98 7.24 2.43
CA GLY A 323 11.44 5.86 2.56
C GLY A 323 11.47 5.13 1.22
N HIS A 324 10.41 5.29 0.40
CA HIS A 324 10.42 4.88 -1.01
C HIS A 324 11.53 5.59 -1.80
N GLY A 325 11.62 6.92 -1.64
CA GLY A 325 12.56 7.72 -2.41
C GLY A 325 14.03 7.40 -2.16
N VAL A 326 14.44 7.13 -0.93
CA VAL A 326 15.84 6.73 -0.65
C VAL A 326 16.14 5.32 -1.16
N TYR A 327 15.15 4.45 -1.26
CA TYR A 327 15.31 3.15 -1.90
C TYR A 327 15.62 3.34 -3.38
N ASP A 328 14.79 4.10 -4.10
CA ASP A 328 14.92 4.35 -5.53
C ASP A 328 16.24 5.05 -5.90
N LEU A 329 16.74 5.92 -5.02
CA LEU A 329 18.07 6.53 -5.17
C LEU A 329 19.22 5.58 -4.81
N GLY A 330 18.95 4.50 -4.09
CA GLY A 330 19.98 3.62 -3.52
C GLY A 330 20.49 2.54 -4.45
N PHE A 331 20.00 2.42 -5.69
CA PHE A 331 20.42 1.39 -6.64
C PHE A 331 21.91 1.49 -6.98
N GLU A 332 22.58 0.35 -7.14
CA GLU A 332 23.96 0.31 -7.59
C GLU A 332 24.10 0.94 -8.99
N ALA A 333 25.07 1.85 -9.13
CA ALA A 333 25.24 2.65 -10.36
C ALA A 333 25.47 1.82 -11.64
N GLY A 334 25.92 0.57 -11.50
CA GLY A 334 26.18 -0.35 -12.62
C GLY A 334 24.99 -1.21 -13.02
N LEU A 335 23.87 -1.15 -12.30
CA LEU A 335 22.69 -1.96 -12.64
C LEU A 335 22.09 -1.56 -14.01
N PRO A 336 21.70 -2.51 -14.86
CA PRO A 336 20.84 -2.28 -16.01
C PRO A 336 19.54 -1.55 -15.60
N TRP A 337 18.98 -0.77 -16.51
CA TRP A 337 17.79 0.04 -16.27
C TRP A 337 16.57 -0.78 -15.78
N LEU A 338 16.34 -1.98 -16.35
CA LEU A 338 15.26 -2.88 -15.91
C LEU A 338 15.41 -3.37 -14.46
N LEU A 339 16.64 -3.43 -13.95
CA LEU A 339 16.92 -3.86 -12.58
C LEU A 339 16.92 -2.71 -11.57
N ARG A 340 16.87 -1.46 -12.05
CA ARG A 340 16.71 -0.27 -11.20
C ARG A 340 15.23 -0.05 -10.93
N ASP A 341 14.65 -0.97 -10.23
CA ASP A 341 13.26 -0.97 -9.79
C ASP A 341 13.17 -1.67 -8.44
N THR A 342 12.02 -1.58 -7.80
CA THR A 342 11.77 -2.17 -6.50
C THR A 342 10.57 -3.09 -6.54
N HIS A 343 10.69 -4.26 -5.93
CA HIS A 343 9.52 -5.09 -5.66
C HIS A 343 8.61 -4.41 -4.63
N LEU A 344 7.29 -4.45 -4.86
CA LEU A 344 6.28 -3.79 -4.01
C LEU A 344 6.44 -4.09 -2.51
N VAL A 345 6.72 -5.35 -2.14
CA VAL A 345 6.95 -5.73 -0.74
C VAL A 345 8.20 -5.05 -0.14
N ALA A 346 9.27 -4.94 -0.91
CA ALA A 346 10.55 -4.41 -0.40
C ALA A 346 10.51 -2.89 -0.25
N THR A 347 9.93 -2.18 -1.23
CA THR A 347 9.77 -0.73 -1.15
C THR A 347 8.79 -0.32 -0.06
N GLU A 348 7.67 -1.03 0.07
CA GLU A 348 6.70 -0.81 1.15
C GLU A 348 7.32 -1.06 2.53
N ALA A 349 8.18 -2.09 2.65
CA ALA A 349 8.89 -2.35 3.90
C ALA A 349 9.82 -1.20 4.29
N ALA A 350 10.54 -0.60 3.33
CA ALA A 350 11.39 0.56 3.59
C ALA A 350 10.55 1.78 4.01
N ALA A 351 9.45 2.05 3.32
CA ALA A 351 8.56 3.15 3.64
C ALA A 351 7.94 3.02 5.05
N LEU A 352 7.40 1.85 5.37
CA LEU A 352 6.84 1.57 6.70
C LEU A 352 7.90 1.59 7.81
N LEU A 353 9.13 1.18 7.51
CA LEU A 353 10.23 1.23 8.48
C LEU A 353 10.55 2.68 8.87
N PHE A 354 10.58 3.60 7.91
CA PHE A 354 10.85 5.01 8.18
C PHE A 354 9.63 5.74 8.74
N GLY A 355 8.42 5.54 8.22
CA GLY A 355 7.19 6.13 8.74
C GLY A 355 7.02 5.84 10.22
N ALA A 356 7.16 4.59 10.62
CA ALA A 356 7.01 4.16 12.02
C ALA A 356 7.98 4.83 13.01
N LEU A 357 9.03 5.52 12.55
CA LEU A 357 9.98 6.21 13.44
C LEU A 357 9.32 7.35 14.22
N THR A 358 8.37 8.08 13.62
CA THR A 358 7.68 9.22 14.25
C THR A 358 6.91 8.82 15.50
N GLY A 359 6.49 7.56 15.59
CA GLY A 359 5.87 6.94 16.76
C GLY A 359 6.86 6.34 17.77
N SER A 360 8.15 6.66 17.69
CA SER A 360 9.16 6.15 18.63
C SER A 360 9.66 7.23 19.59
N SER A 361 9.87 6.87 20.85
CA SER A 361 10.41 7.80 21.86
C SER A 361 11.79 8.34 21.47
N GLU A 362 12.63 7.53 20.84
CA GLU A 362 13.94 7.97 20.37
C GLU A 362 13.86 9.06 19.29
N TRP A 363 12.92 8.94 18.35
CA TRP A 363 12.71 9.96 17.32
C TRP A 363 12.14 11.26 17.92
N LEU A 364 11.19 11.16 18.84
CA LEU A 364 10.64 12.32 19.55
C LEU A 364 11.74 13.06 20.33
N GLU A 365 12.67 12.35 20.95
CA GLU A 365 13.80 12.95 21.66
C GLU A 365 14.82 13.56 20.69
N ARG A 366 15.35 12.78 19.74
CA ARG A 366 16.52 13.17 18.93
C ARG A 366 16.19 14.08 17.75
N VAL A 367 15.01 13.88 17.14
CA VAL A 367 14.60 14.63 15.94
C VAL A 367 13.69 15.79 16.30
N LEU A 368 12.60 15.52 17.03
CA LEU A 368 11.64 16.55 17.43
C LEU A 368 12.20 17.44 18.56
N GLY A 369 13.10 16.92 19.39
CA GLY A 369 13.74 17.68 20.48
C GLY A 369 12.98 17.63 21.80
N MET A 370 12.17 16.60 22.01
CA MET A 370 11.47 16.37 23.28
C MET A 370 12.47 16.05 24.39
N GLU A 371 12.14 16.43 25.63
CA GLU A 371 12.93 16.04 26.78
C GLU A 371 12.90 14.53 27.00
N ALA A 372 14.03 13.92 27.34
CA ALA A 372 14.17 12.47 27.50
C ALA A 372 13.18 11.87 28.53
N SER A 373 12.88 12.61 29.61
CA SER A 373 11.90 12.19 30.61
C SER A 373 10.47 12.13 30.04
N GLU A 374 10.09 13.09 29.22
CA GLU A 374 8.77 13.16 28.59
C GLU A 374 8.62 12.08 27.53
N SER A 375 9.64 11.86 26.70
CA SER A 375 9.64 10.80 25.69
C SER A 375 9.55 9.41 26.32
N ALA A 376 10.25 9.19 27.44
CA ALA A 376 10.19 7.93 28.19
C ALA A 376 8.81 7.67 28.82
N GLU A 377 8.10 8.70 29.26
CA GLU A 377 6.72 8.59 29.75
C GLU A 377 5.72 8.22 28.65
N LEU A 378 5.98 8.66 27.40
CA LEU A 378 5.13 8.34 26.25
C LEU A 378 5.40 6.94 25.68
N ALA A 379 6.61 6.39 25.83
CA ALA A 379 7.04 5.16 25.20
C ALA A 379 6.06 3.97 25.33
N PRO A 380 5.46 3.67 26.50
CA PRO A 380 4.47 2.59 26.63
C PRO A 380 3.19 2.85 25.83
N ARG A 381 2.75 4.12 25.75
CA ARG A 381 1.54 4.52 25.02
C ARG A 381 1.76 4.47 23.50
N LEU A 382 2.94 4.90 23.04
CA LEU A 382 3.37 4.78 21.65
C LEU A 382 3.41 3.31 21.20
N GLY A 383 4.01 2.45 22.03
CA GLY A 383 4.05 1.01 21.76
C GLY A 383 2.66 0.39 21.68
N ALA A 384 1.76 0.74 22.60
CA ALA A 384 0.40 0.24 22.59
C ALA A 384 -0.40 0.73 21.36
N ALA A 385 -0.24 1.99 20.97
CA ALA A 385 -0.89 2.54 19.77
C ALA A 385 -0.42 1.83 18.51
N ARG A 386 0.90 1.64 18.33
CA ARG A 386 1.47 0.90 17.19
C ARG A 386 1.00 -0.55 17.15
N ALA A 387 0.97 -1.24 18.28
CA ALA A 387 0.45 -2.60 18.37
C ALA A 387 -1.04 -2.67 18.00
N ALA A 388 -1.86 -1.69 18.41
CA ALA A 388 -3.26 -1.59 18.03
C ALA A 388 -3.45 -1.39 16.53
N GLU A 389 -2.68 -0.49 15.92
CA GLU A 389 -2.70 -0.27 14.46
C GLU A 389 -2.35 -1.56 13.70
N LEU A 390 -1.26 -2.24 14.08
CA LEU A 390 -0.86 -3.50 13.46
C LEU A 390 -1.92 -4.60 13.62
N LEU A 391 -2.59 -4.67 14.78
CA LEU A 391 -3.68 -5.61 15.01
C LEU A 391 -4.85 -5.35 14.06
N VAL A 392 -5.36 -4.12 14.04
CA VAL A 392 -6.52 -3.75 13.21
C VAL A 392 -6.19 -3.95 11.74
N PHE A 393 -5.04 -3.45 11.31
CA PHE A 393 -4.61 -3.55 9.92
C PHE A 393 -4.39 -4.99 9.46
N THR A 394 -3.76 -5.83 10.28
CA THR A 394 -3.62 -7.26 9.97
C THR A 394 -4.98 -7.93 9.77
N ARG A 395 -5.96 -7.66 10.64
CA ARG A 395 -7.31 -8.20 10.54
C ARG A 395 -8.02 -7.74 9.26
N TRP A 396 -7.85 -6.48 8.91
CA TRP A 396 -8.36 -5.93 7.66
C TRP A 396 -7.74 -6.60 6.43
N VAL A 397 -6.43 -6.79 6.39
CA VAL A 397 -5.74 -7.48 5.29
C VAL A 397 -6.24 -8.93 5.13
N LEU A 398 -6.52 -9.63 6.23
CA LEU A 398 -7.09 -10.98 6.19
C LEU A 398 -8.49 -10.99 5.54
N VAL A 399 -9.34 -10.00 5.86
CA VAL A 399 -10.65 -9.83 5.20
C VAL A 399 -10.45 -9.62 3.71
N MET A 400 -9.62 -8.64 3.32
CA MET A 400 -9.43 -8.28 1.92
C MET A 400 -8.90 -9.43 1.08
N ASN A 401 -7.84 -10.10 1.53
CA ASN A 401 -7.28 -11.24 0.77
C ASN A 401 -8.27 -12.41 0.63
N ALA A 402 -8.97 -12.75 1.70
CA ALA A 402 -9.95 -13.83 1.66
C ALA A 402 -11.13 -13.46 0.75
N PHE A 403 -11.56 -12.19 0.78
CA PHE A 403 -12.64 -11.70 -0.06
C PHE A 403 -12.26 -11.68 -1.55
N GLU A 404 -11.11 -11.14 -1.91
CA GLU A 404 -10.68 -11.10 -3.31
C GLU A 404 -10.49 -12.51 -3.89
N ARG A 405 -9.96 -13.45 -3.10
CA ARG A 405 -9.93 -14.85 -3.51
C ARG A 405 -11.33 -15.43 -3.78
N ALA A 406 -12.32 -15.11 -2.94
CA ALA A 406 -13.70 -15.54 -3.15
C ALA A 406 -14.32 -14.87 -4.39
N LEU A 407 -14.10 -13.58 -4.58
CA LEU A 407 -14.56 -12.81 -5.74
C LEU A 407 -14.05 -13.43 -7.06
N TYR A 408 -12.74 -13.72 -7.15
CA TYR A 408 -12.18 -14.31 -8.36
C TYR A 408 -12.51 -15.80 -8.52
N ALA A 409 -12.73 -16.53 -7.44
CA ALA A 409 -13.17 -17.93 -7.52
C ALA A 409 -14.62 -18.05 -8.03
N ASP A 410 -15.52 -17.16 -7.61
CA ASP A 410 -16.94 -17.14 -8.03
C ASP A 410 -17.48 -15.69 -8.05
N PRO A 411 -17.31 -14.95 -9.15
CA PRO A 411 -17.83 -13.58 -9.27
C PRO A 411 -19.36 -13.47 -9.15
N GLU A 412 -20.10 -14.56 -9.37
CA GLU A 412 -21.57 -14.61 -9.29
C GLU A 412 -22.07 -15.10 -7.92
N GLY A 413 -21.18 -15.51 -7.03
CA GLY A 413 -21.49 -15.99 -5.70
C GLY A 413 -22.18 -14.95 -4.81
N ASP A 414 -22.62 -15.38 -3.63
CA ASP A 414 -23.17 -14.51 -2.59
C ASP A 414 -22.02 -13.77 -1.89
N LEU A 415 -21.50 -12.72 -2.58
CA LEU A 415 -20.39 -11.93 -2.11
C LEU A 415 -20.76 -11.04 -0.91
N ASP A 416 -22.03 -10.66 -0.79
CA ASP A 416 -22.51 -9.82 0.31
C ASP A 416 -22.46 -10.61 1.63
N SER A 417 -22.96 -11.83 1.64
CA SER A 417 -22.83 -12.72 2.81
C SER A 417 -21.37 -13.08 3.09
N THR A 418 -20.61 -13.42 2.05
CA THR A 418 -19.17 -13.74 2.18
C THR A 418 -18.40 -12.61 2.83
N TRP A 419 -18.65 -11.36 2.42
CA TRP A 419 -18.03 -10.17 3.02
C TRP A 419 -18.26 -10.11 4.53
N TRP A 420 -19.53 -10.19 4.94
CA TRP A 420 -19.89 -10.05 6.36
C TRP A 420 -19.43 -11.25 7.21
N GLU A 421 -19.37 -12.45 6.64
CA GLU A 421 -18.78 -13.62 7.31
C GLU A 421 -17.28 -13.40 7.59
N LEU A 422 -16.55 -12.83 6.63
CA LEU A 422 -15.13 -12.53 6.78
C LEU A 422 -14.88 -11.40 7.78
N VAL A 423 -15.66 -10.33 7.72
CA VAL A 423 -15.61 -9.21 8.67
C VAL A 423 -15.92 -9.72 10.09
N ALA A 424 -16.96 -10.50 10.26
CA ALA A 424 -17.30 -11.07 11.58
C ALA A 424 -16.20 -11.99 12.11
N ARG A 425 -15.59 -12.80 11.24
CA ARG A 425 -14.52 -13.75 11.60
C ARG A 425 -13.23 -13.04 11.99
N HIS A 426 -12.74 -12.12 11.15
CA HIS A 426 -11.41 -11.55 11.34
C HIS A 426 -11.41 -10.27 12.15
N GLN A 427 -12.43 -9.43 12.02
CA GLN A 427 -12.52 -8.15 12.73
C GLN A 427 -13.43 -8.19 13.98
N LEU A 428 -14.13 -9.30 14.21
CA LEU A 428 -15.08 -9.46 15.33
C LEU A 428 -16.13 -8.33 15.36
N VAL A 429 -16.55 -7.85 14.19
CA VAL A 429 -17.57 -6.81 14.04
C VAL A 429 -18.90 -7.49 13.75
N THR A 430 -19.94 -7.10 14.49
CA THR A 430 -21.28 -7.62 14.27
C THR A 430 -21.90 -6.99 13.02
N PRO A 431 -22.30 -7.80 12.02
CA PRO A 431 -22.98 -7.29 10.83
C PRO A 431 -24.25 -6.51 11.16
N PRO A 432 -24.64 -5.51 10.35
CA PRO A 432 -25.96 -4.88 10.47
C PRO A 432 -27.07 -5.91 10.25
N GLU A 433 -28.11 -5.87 11.06
CA GLU A 433 -29.23 -6.82 11.00
C GLU A 433 -29.98 -6.69 9.67
N GLY A 434 -30.20 -7.82 8.99
CA GLY A 434 -30.96 -7.86 7.71
C GLY A 434 -30.29 -7.16 6.53
N ARG A 435 -29.00 -6.83 6.62
CA ARG A 435 -28.28 -6.14 5.56
C ARG A 435 -27.95 -7.08 4.40
N HIS A 436 -28.44 -6.71 3.22
CA HIS A 436 -28.13 -7.32 1.93
C HIS A 436 -27.73 -6.21 0.96
N ALA A 437 -26.48 -5.77 1.05
CA ALA A 437 -25.93 -4.69 0.23
C ALA A 437 -24.47 -4.99 -0.10
N PRO A 438 -23.99 -4.59 -1.29
CA PRO A 438 -22.63 -4.85 -1.73
C PRO A 438 -21.62 -3.91 -1.06
N ASP A 439 -21.53 -3.97 0.27
CA ASP A 439 -20.63 -3.14 1.08
C ASP A 439 -19.15 -3.32 0.72
N TRP A 440 -18.80 -4.51 0.25
CA TRP A 440 -17.48 -4.83 -0.27
C TRP A 440 -17.10 -3.97 -1.48
N ALA A 441 -18.06 -3.69 -2.36
CA ALA A 441 -17.82 -2.91 -3.56
C ALA A 441 -17.54 -1.43 -3.28
N ALA A 442 -17.86 -0.94 -2.07
CA ALA A 442 -17.48 0.41 -1.66
C ALA A 442 -15.97 0.58 -1.37
N LYS A 443 -15.17 -0.50 -1.46
CA LYS A 443 -13.70 -0.42 -1.37
C LYS A 443 -13.10 -0.34 -2.77
N ILE A 444 -12.68 0.85 -3.17
CA ILE A 444 -12.16 1.16 -4.51
C ILE A 444 -11.01 0.23 -4.95
N HIS A 445 -10.16 -0.21 -4.02
CA HIS A 445 -9.01 -1.08 -4.30
C HIS A 445 -9.39 -2.38 -5.01
N ILE A 446 -10.56 -2.95 -4.71
CA ILE A 446 -11.04 -4.19 -5.36
C ILE A 446 -11.17 -4.00 -6.88
N ALA A 447 -11.51 -2.79 -7.32
CA ALA A 447 -11.65 -2.46 -8.73
C ALA A 447 -10.34 -1.98 -9.38
N VAL A 448 -9.62 -1.03 -8.74
CA VAL A 448 -8.49 -0.32 -9.38
C VAL A 448 -7.11 -0.81 -8.95
N SER A 449 -7.02 -1.53 -7.83
CA SER A 449 -5.77 -2.12 -7.32
C SER A 449 -6.02 -3.54 -6.81
N PRO A 450 -6.48 -4.44 -7.70
CA PRO A 450 -6.88 -5.79 -7.31
C PRO A 450 -5.68 -6.63 -6.85
N VAL A 451 -5.93 -7.49 -5.87
CA VAL A 451 -4.93 -8.45 -5.34
C VAL A 451 -3.68 -7.75 -4.79
N TYR A 452 -3.87 -6.62 -4.10
CA TYR A 452 -2.76 -5.79 -3.62
C TYR A 452 -2.55 -5.84 -2.09
N TYR A 453 -3.61 -6.04 -1.30
CA TYR A 453 -3.57 -5.84 0.16
C TYR A 453 -2.54 -6.68 0.91
N HIS A 454 -2.18 -7.86 0.41
CA HIS A 454 -1.13 -8.68 1.01
C HIS A 454 0.24 -7.99 1.01
N THR A 455 0.51 -7.11 0.03
CA THR A 455 1.76 -6.34 -0.07
C THR A 455 2.00 -5.48 1.16
N TYR A 456 0.97 -4.80 1.66
CA TYR A 456 1.04 -4.01 2.88
C TYR A 456 1.42 -4.85 4.11
N LEU A 457 0.78 -6.02 4.29
CA LEU A 457 1.10 -6.87 5.43
C LEU A 457 2.50 -7.47 5.32
N TYR A 458 2.90 -7.88 4.13
CA TYR A 458 4.26 -8.37 3.88
C TYR A 458 5.28 -7.25 4.13
N GLY A 459 5.01 -6.04 3.64
CA GLY A 459 5.81 -4.85 3.92
C GLY A 459 5.97 -4.59 5.41
N ALA A 460 4.86 -4.64 6.17
CA ALA A 460 4.89 -4.45 7.62
C ALA A 460 5.71 -5.55 8.34
N ILE A 461 5.54 -6.82 7.96
CA ILE A 461 6.32 -7.93 8.53
C ILE A 461 7.82 -7.76 8.24
N VAL A 462 8.17 -7.41 6.99
CA VAL A 462 9.56 -7.18 6.57
C VAL A 462 10.14 -5.96 7.28
N ALA A 463 9.38 -4.87 7.41
CA ALA A 463 9.80 -3.67 8.15
C ALA A 463 10.15 -3.98 9.61
N LEU A 464 9.31 -4.79 10.29
CA LEU A 464 9.58 -5.23 11.66
C LEU A 464 10.83 -6.13 11.74
N GLN A 465 11.01 -7.02 10.77
CA GLN A 465 12.19 -7.91 10.69
C GLN A 465 13.48 -7.12 10.42
N LEU A 466 13.42 -6.11 9.54
CA LEU A 466 14.53 -5.20 9.28
C LEU A 466 14.84 -4.32 10.50
N ARG A 467 13.81 -3.81 11.20
CA ARG A 467 13.99 -3.05 12.45
C ARG A 467 14.78 -3.87 13.47
N ASP A 468 14.36 -5.09 13.75
CA ASP A 468 15.06 -5.97 14.69
C ASP A 468 16.53 -6.20 14.28
N THR A 469 16.79 -6.33 12.97
CA THR A 469 18.13 -6.48 12.42
C THR A 469 18.97 -5.22 12.62
N LEU A 470 18.40 -4.05 12.38
CA LEU A 470 19.08 -2.76 12.55
C LEU A 470 19.30 -2.42 14.02
N ASP A 471 18.36 -2.78 14.90
CA ASP A 471 18.55 -2.66 16.35
C ASP A 471 19.75 -3.48 16.83
N ALA A 472 19.90 -4.70 16.33
CA ALA A 472 21.03 -5.56 16.66
C ALA A 472 22.36 -5.10 16.01
N ALA A 473 22.33 -4.59 14.77
CA ALA A 473 23.53 -4.27 14.00
C ALA A 473 24.04 -2.84 14.27
N ALA A 474 23.15 -1.86 14.46
CA ALA A 474 23.46 -0.44 14.58
C ALA A 474 22.87 0.22 15.85
N GLY A 475 22.07 -0.50 16.63
CA GLY A 475 21.35 0.06 17.78
C GLY A 475 20.16 0.94 17.39
N GLY A 476 19.59 0.76 16.22
CA GLY A 476 18.46 1.48 15.66
C GLY A 476 18.78 2.26 14.39
N ILE A 477 17.91 3.20 14.03
CA ILE A 477 18.01 3.99 12.79
C ILE A 477 18.26 5.46 13.08
N VAL A 478 17.57 6.02 14.07
CA VAL A 478 17.55 7.46 14.33
C VAL A 478 18.94 8.00 14.71
N GLY A 479 19.50 8.88 13.85
CA GLY A 479 20.81 9.47 14.05
C GLY A 479 21.98 8.48 13.99
N ARG A 480 21.84 7.42 13.16
CA ARG A 480 22.84 6.36 12.99
C ARG A 480 23.18 6.16 11.51
N PRO A 481 24.23 6.78 11.00
CA PRO A 481 24.64 6.62 9.59
C PRO A 481 24.97 5.16 9.21
N GLU A 482 25.35 4.33 10.19
CA GLU A 482 25.64 2.92 9.99
C GLU A 482 24.37 2.13 9.58
N ALA A 483 23.21 2.54 10.08
CA ALA A 483 21.93 1.95 9.71
C ALA A 483 21.56 2.28 8.27
N GLY A 484 21.73 3.53 7.85
CA GLY A 484 21.51 3.92 6.46
C GLY A 484 22.49 3.23 5.50
N ALA A 485 23.76 3.12 5.88
CA ALA A 485 24.76 2.39 5.11
C ALA A 485 24.39 0.89 4.98
N PHE A 486 23.88 0.29 6.04
CA PHE A 486 23.37 -1.09 6.02
C PHE A 486 22.23 -1.25 5.02
N LEU A 487 21.20 -0.38 5.11
CA LEU A 487 20.05 -0.40 4.20
C LEU A 487 20.48 -0.18 2.74
N ALA A 488 21.35 0.82 2.51
CA ALA A 488 21.86 1.12 1.18
C ALA A 488 22.56 -0.08 0.55
N GLN A 489 23.40 -0.80 1.30
CA GLN A 489 24.15 -1.95 0.79
C GLN A 489 23.32 -3.23 0.68
N ARG A 490 22.45 -3.51 1.65
CA ARG A 490 21.81 -4.81 1.80
C ARG A 490 20.40 -4.86 1.20
N LEU A 491 19.71 -3.72 1.15
CA LEU A 491 18.34 -3.64 0.67
C LEU A 491 18.22 -2.85 -0.64
N PHE A 492 18.84 -1.66 -0.73
CA PHE A 492 18.61 -0.77 -1.87
C PHE A 492 19.49 -1.08 -3.08
N ALA A 493 20.82 -1.23 -2.86
CA ALA A 493 21.78 -1.41 -3.96
C ALA A 493 21.45 -2.54 -4.94
N PRO A 494 20.94 -3.70 -4.49
CA PRO A 494 20.63 -4.79 -5.40
C PRO A 494 19.48 -4.51 -6.37
N GLY A 495 18.55 -3.60 -6.04
CA GLY A 495 17.33 -3.40 -6.83
C GLY A 495 16.65 -4.72 -7.15
N GLU A 496 16.12 -4.84 -8.35
CA GLU A 496 15.48 -6.07 -8.85
C GLU A 496 16.48 -7.14 -9.38
N SER A 497 17.79 -6.96 -9.18
CA SER A 497 18.76 -8.00 -9.55
C SER A 497 18.63 -9.28 -8.70
N VAL A 498 18.04 -9.14 -7.52
CA VAL A 498 17.74 -10.22 -6.59
C VAL A 498 16.22 -10.28 -6.40
N ARG A 499 15.65 -11.47 -6.48
CA ARG A 499 14.23 -11.66 -6.20
C ARG A 499 13.90 -11.24 -4.76
N TRP A 500 12.78 -10.58 -4.54
CA TRP A 500 12.40 -9.92 -3.30
C TRP A 500 12.51 -10.81 -2.04
N ASP A 501 12.09 -12.10 -2.11
CA ASP A 501 12.14 -13.01 -0.96
C ASP A 501 13.60 -13.35 -0.56
N ARG A 502 14.49 -13.43 -1.53
CA ARG A 502 15.93 -13.59 -1.29
C ARG A 502 16.59 -12.30 -0.83
N LEU A 503 16.14 -11.16 -1.35
CA LEU A 503 16.60 -9.85 -0.91
C LEU A 503 16.31 -9.64 0.58
N VAL A 504 15.08 -9.95 1.02
CA VAL A 504 14.68 -9.90 2.44
C VAL A 504 15.56 -10.85 3.28
N GLU A 505 15.77 -12.08 2.83
CA GLU A 505 16.63 -13.05 3.53
C GLU A 505 18.07 -12.54 3.65
N GLN A 506 18.63 -11.94 2.60
CA GLN A 506 19.99 -11.39 2.60
C GLN A 506 20.11 -10.13 3.47
N ALA A 507 19.10 -9.27 3.47
CA ALA A 507 19.11 -8.04 4.26
C ALA A 507 18.89 -8.31 5.75
N SER A 508 17.97 -9.21 6.11
CA SER A 508 17.61 -9.48 7.50
C SER A 508 18.34 -10.69 8.13
N GLY A 509 19.02 -11.51 7.29
CA GLY A 509 19.69 -12.73 7.74
C GLY A 509 18.77 -13.93 7.96
N ALA A 510 17.47 -13.80 7.68
CA ALA A 510 16.48 -14.86 7.84
C ALA A 510 15.38 -14.77 6.77
N PRO A 511 14.73 -15.88 6.37
CA PRO A 511 13.53 -15.84 5.55
C PRO A 511 12.43 -15.01 6.19
N LEU A 512 11.44 -14.58 5.38
CA LEU A 512 10.25 -13.89 5.87
C LEU A 512 9.61 -14.64 7.05
N SER A 513 9.36 -13.94 8.16
CA SER A 513 8.84 -14.52 9.40
C SER A 513 7.79 -13.62 10.06
N VAL A 514 6.68 -14.18 10.46
CA VAL A 514 5.62 -13.49 11.22
C VAL A 514 6.01 -13.25 12.69
N GLU A 515 7.09 -13.84 13.18
CA GLU A 515 7.49 -13.74 14.59
C GLU A 515 7.70 -12.30 15.10
N PRO A 516 8.34 -11.37 14.35
CA PRO A 516 8.43 -9.98 14.77
C PRO A 516 7.06 -9.31 14.94
N LEU A 517 6.10 -9.57 14.05
CA LEU A 517 4.73 -9.10 14.19
C LEU A 517 4.07 -9.68 15.46
N ALA A 518 4.22 -10.98 15.70
CA ALA A 518 3.67 -11.64 16.88
C ALA A 518 4.21 -11.03 18.19
N ARG A 519 5.49 -10.71 18.24
CA ARG A 519 6.09 -10.03 19.41
C ARG A 519 5.57 -8.62 19.59
N GLU A 520 5.45 -7.84 18.51
CA GLU A 520 4.98 -6.46 18.55
C GLU A 520 3.55 -6.38 19.08
N VAL A 521 2.65 -7.22 18.58
CA VAL A 521 1.23 -7.18 18.97
C VAL A 521 0.94 -7.85 20.31
N ALA A 522 1.85 -8.63 20.87
CA ALA A 522 1.68 -9.22 22.20
C ALA A 522 1.65 -8.18 23.31
N ALA A 523 2.15 -6.97 23.07
CA ALA A 523 2.18 -5.86 24.01
C ALA A 523 0.87 -5.03 24.01
N ALA A 524 -0.10 -5.31 23.12
CA ALA A 524 -1.38 -4.60 22.99
C ALA A 524 -2.37 -4.90 24.12
#